data_085672c61de6cc0235c0da85e472f91c
#
_entry.id   085672c61de6cc0235c0da85e472f91c
#
_cell.length_a   1.000
_cell.length_b   1.000
_cell.length_c   1.000
_cell.angle_alpha   90.00
_cell.angle_beta   90.00
_cell.angle_gamma   90.00
#
_symmetry.space_group_name_H-M   'P 1'
#
loop_
_entity.id
_entity.type
_entity.pdbx_description
1 polymer ?
#
loop_
_entity_poly.entity_id
_entity_poly.type
_entity_poly.pdbx_seq_one_letter_code
_entity_poly.pdbx_strand_id
1 'polypeptide(L)'
;WQTVMDNIKPGDYLFIQFLRNDEKIDKPAVYAEPYGAYTNNLTRFVNGARSKGAFPVLMTPIVRRKFDEAEVLTFTHGEYPDAVRTLAKKLQVPIIDMEKKSRKVIQALGPEESKSLFVWFEPDVYPRFPKGKKDDTHLNSKGAKTIAGLAIEGVKELQLPLYFFISTNETNEIKK
;
A
#
# COMPACT_ATOMS: atom_id res chain seq x y z
N TRP A 1 1.83 17.56 -3.46
CA TRP A 1 0.57 17.64 -2.74
C TRP A 1 -0.37 18.69 -3.33
N GLN A 2 0.12 19.89 -3.63
CA GLN A 2 -0.71 20.97 -4.17
C GLN A 2 -1.53 20.51 -5.39
N THR A 3 -0.92 19.84 -6.34
CA THR A 3 -1.61 19.30 -7.53
C THR A 3 -2.81 18.40 -7.18
N VAL A 4 -2.70 17.59 -6.12
CA VAL A 4 -3.83 16.77 -5.64
C VAL A 4 -4.92 17.66 -5.09
N MET A 5 -4.56 18.65 -4.26
CA MET A 5 -5.51 19.60 -3.65
C MET A 5 -6.25 20.44 -4.69
N ASP A 6 -5.61 20.75 -5.80
CA ASP A 6 -6.21 21.54 -6.88
C ASP A 6 -7.22 20.75 -7.71
N ASN A 7 -7.11 19.42 -7.72
CA ASN A 7 -7.93 18.53 -8.53
C ASN A 7 -8.99 17.74 -7.75
N ILE A 8 -8.83 17.57 -6.44
CA ILE A 8 -9.77 16.82 -5.60
C ILE A 8 -11.09 17.56 -5.47
N LYS A 9 -12.21 16.82 -5.56
CA LYS A 9 -13.59 17.33 -5.53
C LYS A 9 -14.36 16.76 -4.35
N PRO A 10 -15.43 17.42 -3.91
CA PRO A 10 -16.35 16.86 -2.94
C PRO A 10 -16.88 15.49 -3.41
N GLY A 11 -16.89 14.50 -2.51
CA GLY A 11 -17.31 13.14 -2.81
C GLY A 11 -16.19 12.20 -3.28
N ASP A 12 -15.01 12.71 -3.65
CA ASP A 12 -13.88 11.88 -4.02
C ASP A 12 -13.37 11.06 -2.83
N TYR A 13 -12.82 9.87 -3.11
CA TYR A 13 -12.07 9.08 -2.14
C TYR A 13 -10.57 9.28 -2.33
N LEU A 14 -9.88 9.68 -1.27
CA LEU A 14 -8.42 9.81 -1.28
C LEU A 14 -7.78 8.67 -0.47
N PHE A 15 -7.19 7.69 -1.18
CA PHE A 15 -6.40 6.63 -0.57
C PHE A 15 -4.98 7.12 -0.31
N ILE A 16 -4.54 7.05 0.95
CA ILE A 16 -3.27 7.61 1.41
C ILE A 16 -2.38 6.48 1.91
N GLN A 17 -1.31 6.17 1.17
CA GLN A 17 -0.29 5.19 1.52
C GLN A 17 1.11 5.74 1.22
N PHE A 18 1.91 5.93 2.26
CA PHE A 18 3.30 6.35 2.17
C PHE A 18 4.16 5.46 3.06
N LEU A 19 5.46 5.43 2.84
CA LEU A 19 6.47 4.91 3.75
C LEU A 19 7.87 4.86 3.14
N ARG A 20 8.02 4.33 1.91
CA ARG A 20 9.30 3.83 1.37
C ARG A 20 10.48 4.79 1.48
N ASN A 21 10.22 6.08 1.44
CA ASN A 21 11.24 7.11 1.62
C ASN A 21 11.31 7.58 3.07
N ASP A 22 10.18 7.63 3.76
CA ASP A 22 10.07 8.11 5.12
C ASP A 22 10.90 7.28 6.12
N GLU A 23 11.10 6.00 5.87
CA GLU A 23 11.91 5.10 6.73
C GLU A 23 13.43 5.16 6.50
N LYS A 24 13.93 5.99 5.55
CA LYS A 24 15.35 6.07 5.24
C LYS A 24 16.08 7.01 6.19
N ILE A 25 16.45 6.49 7.36
CA ILE A 25 17.13 7.26 8.40
C ILE A 25 18.48 7.84 7.94
N ASP A 26 19.13 7.20 6.96
CA ASP A 26 20.36 7.64 6.32
C ASP A 26 20.16 8.80 5.31
N LYS A 27 18.90 9.19 5.06
CA LYS A 27 18.54 10.26 4.11
C LYS A 27 17.68 11.34 4.78
N PRO A 28 18.26 12.26 5.55
CA PRO A 28 17.51 13.26 6.33
C PRO A 28 16.52 14.09 5.53
N ALA A 29 16.80 14.31 4.22
CA ALA A 29 15.90 15.09 3.36
C ALA A 29 14.54 14.44 3.09
N VAL A 30 14.41 13.13 3.30
CA VAL A 30 13.16 12.37 3.08
C VAL A 30 12.71 11.57 4.30
N TYR A 31 13.59 11.41 5.28
CA TYR A 31 13.27 10.70 6.52
C TYR A 31 12.18 11.44 7.30
N ALA A 32 11.21 10.69 7.78
CA ALA A 32 10.15 11.21 8.65
C ALA A 32 9.86 10.19 9.75
N GLU A 33 10.17 10.56 10.98
CA GLU A 33 9.96 9.74 12.16
C GLU A 33 8.49 9.28 12.30
N PRO A 34 8.23 8.01 12.68
CA PRO A 34 6.89 7.40 12.64
C PRO A 34 5.81 8.19 13.39
N TYR A 35 6.04 8.52 14.66
CA TYR A 35 5.06 9.23 15.51
C TYR A 35 5.23 10.76 15.51
N GLY A 36 6.12 11.29 14.69
CA GLY A 36 6.41 12.72 14.54
C GLY A 36 6.07 13.22 13.14
N ALA A 37 7.10 13.49 12.32
CA ALA A 37 6.95 14.08 11.00
C ALA A 37 6.07 13.25 10.07
N TYR A 38 6.16 11.92 10.09
CA TYR A 38 5.36 11.03 9.25
C TYR A 38 3.86 11.14 9.55
N THR A 39 3.44 10.97 10.81
CA THR A 39 2.03 11.11 11.20
C THR A 39 1.52 12.54 11.03
N ASN A 40 2.36 13.56 11.20
CA ASN A 40 2.01 14.95 10.93
C ASN A 40 1.71 15.17 9.43
N ASN A 41 2.52 14.60 8.54
CA ASN A 41 2.29 14.66 7.09
C ASN A 41 0.99 13.95 6.70
N LEU A 42 0.73 12.74 7.22
CA LEU A 42 -0.52 12.02 6.98
C LEU A 42 -1.73 12.81 7.50
N THR A 43 -1.60 13.46 8.67
CA THR A 43 -2.65 14.33 9.22
C THR A 43 -2.98 15.49 8.28
N ARG A 44 -1.95 16.12 7.68
CA ARG A 44 -2.15 17.19 6.68
C ARG A 44 -2.91 16.68 5.45
N PHE A 45 -2.61 15.47 4.97
CA PHE A 45 -3.31 14.90 3.82
C PHE A 45 -4.78 14.58 4.15
N VAL A 46 -5.03 13.99 5.33
CA VAL A 46 -6.39 13.71 5.81
C VAL A 46 -7.21 15.00 5.94
N ASN A 47 -6.65 16.02 6.61
CA ASN A 47 -7.36 17.28 6.81
C ASN A 47 -7.57 18.03 5.48
N GLY A 48 -6.59 17.97 4.58
CA GLY A 48 -6.70 18.53 3.24
C GLY A 48 -7.83 17.90 2.43
N ALA A 49 -7.93 16.56 2.43
CA ALA A 49 -9.05 15.87 1.79
C ALA A 49 -10.40 16.29 2.37
N ARG A 50 -10.51 16.29 3.71
CA ARG A 50 -11.74 16.72 4.40
C ARG A 50 -12.14 18.15 4.11
N SER A 51 -11.19 19.09 4.02
CA SER A 51 -11.46 20.50 3.71
C SER A 51 -12.04 20.69 2.29
N LYS A 52 -11.86 19.71 1.42
CA LYS A 52 -12.42 19.67 0.06
C LYS A 52 -13.72 18.85 -0.02
N GLY A 53 -14.25 18.34 1.09
CA GLY A 53 -15.41 17.45 1.09
C GLY A 53 -15.13 16.05 0.54
N ALA A 54 -13.86 15.64 0.46
CA ALA A 54 -13.45 14.30 0.06
C ALA A 54 -13.32 13.35 1.27
N PHE A 55 -13.35 12.05 1.00
CA PHE A 55 -13.28 10.99 1.98
C PHE A 55 -11.87 10.39 2.03
N PRO A 56 -11.03 10.73 3.03
CA PRO A 56 -9.72 10.12 3.19
C PRO A 56 -9.84 8.67 3.70
N VAL A 57 -9.00 7.78 3.17
CA VAL A 57 -8.80 6.41 3.62
C VAL A 57 -7.31 6.19 3.82
N LEU A 58 -6.89 5.88 5.04
CA LEU A 58 -5.50 5.54 5.33
C LEU A 58 -5.23 4.08 4.97
N MET A 59 -4.03 3.82 4.50
CA MET A 59 -3.55 2.46 4.23
C MET A 59 -2.19 2.25 4.89
N THR A 60 -2.03 1.12 5.60
CA THR A 60 -0.69 0.73 6.03
C THR A 60 0.16 0.30 4.83
N PRO A 61 1.50 0.42 4.90
CA PRO A 61 2.37 -0.06 3.81
C PRO A 61 2.22 -1.56 3.60
N ILE A 62 2.46 -2.02 2.36
CA ILE A 62 2.59 -3.46 2.07
C ILE A 62 3.92 -3.97 2.59
N VAL A 63 3.99 -5.26 2.97
CA VAL A 63 5.24 -5.88 3.43
C VAL A 63 6.25 -6.06 2.29
N ARG A 64 7.53 -6.05 2.62
CA ARG A 64 8.59 -6.54 1.73
C ARG A 64 8.67 -8.06 1.80
N ARG A 65 9.09 -8.69 0.72
CA ARG A 65 9.38 -10.11 0.67
C ARG A 65 10.75 -10.39 1.34
N LYS A 66 10.75 -10.44 2.65
CA LYS A 66 11.96 -10.76 3.43
C LYS A 66 11.64 -11.82 4.47
N PHE A 67 12.08 -13.02 4.22
CA PHE A 67 11.95 -14.17 5.11
C PHE A 67 13.22 -14.35 5.95
N ASP A 68 13.05 -14.92 7.13
CA ASP A 68 14.16 -15.40 7.96
C ASP A 68 14.50 -16.87 7.63
N GLU A 69 15.44 -17.46 8.37
CA GLU A 69 15.91 -18.83 8.18
C GLU A 69 14.82 -19.89 8.48
N ALA A 70 13.80 -19.53 9.25
CA ALA A 70 12.64 -20.38 9.53
C ALA A 70 11.49 -20.16 8.52
N GLU A 71 11.75 -19.48 7.41
CA GLU A 71 10.78 -19.12 6.37
C GLU A 71 9.61 -18.27 6.90
N VAL A 72 9.83 -17.48 7.95
CA VAL A 72 8.87 -16.55 8.50
C VAL A 72 9.14 -15.15 7.94
N LEU A 73 8.07 -14.50 7.45
CA LEU A 73 8.16 -13.16 6.88
C LEU A 73 8.46 -12.12 7.98
N THR A 74 9.60 -11.46 7.87
CA THR A 74 10.08 -10.51 8.88
C THR A 74 9.32 -9.18 8.87
N PHE A 75 9.35 -8.44 9.98
CA PHE A 75 8.84 -7.09 10.07
C PHE A 75 9.91 -6.11 9.60
N THR A 76 9.70 -5.48 8.44
CA THR A 76 10.71 -4.63 7.79
C THR A 76 10.43 -3.14 7.87
N HIS A 77 9.29 -2.74 8.41
CA HIS A 77 8.82 -1.36 8.43
C HIS A 77 8.76 -0.75 9.83
N GLY A 78 9.39 -1.41 10.82
CA GLY A 78 9.43 -0.91 12.19
C GLY A 78 8.05 -0.48 12.70
N GLU A 79 7.98 0.68 13.30
CA GLU A 79 6.77 1.22 13.94
C GLU A 79 5.79 1.93 12.98
N TYR A 80 6.15 2.11 11.70
CA TYR A 80 5.30 2.88 10.77
C TYR A 80 3.89 2.32 10.58
N PRO A 81 3.67 0.99 10.44
CA PRO A 81 2.31 0.45 10.33
C PRO A 81 1.48 0.75 11.58
N ASP A 82 2.06 0.67 12.77
CA ASP A 82 1.38 0.96 14.04
C ASP A 82 1.10 2.46 14.21
N ALA A 83 2.00 3.32 13.73
CA ALA A 83 1.78 4.75 13.68
C ALA A 83 0.57 5.11 12.81
N VAL A 84 0.41 4.46 11.63
CA VAL A 84 -0.78 4.64 10.77
C VAL A 84 -2.05 4.16 11.48
N ARG A 85 -2.03 2.98 12.12
CA ARG A 85 -3.18 2.43 12.86
C ARG A 85 -3.62 3.37 13.99
N THR A 86 -2.66 3.85 14.76
CA THR A 86 -2.88 4.80 15.86
C THR A 86 -3.47 6.11 15.35
N LEU A 87 -2.90 6.64 14.25
CA LEU A 87 -3.38 7.87 13.64
C LEU A 87 -4.80 7.72 13.09
N ALA A 88 -5.10 6.62 12.40
CA ALA A 88 -6.43 6.34 11.87
C ALA A 88 -7.49 6.36 12.97
N LYS A 89 -7.20 5.71 14.11
CA LYS A 89 -8.06 5.73 15.29
C LYS A 89 -8.23 7.13 15.86
N LYS A 90 -7.13 7.88 16.02
CA LYS A 90 -7.12 9.25 16.56
C LYS A 90 -7.95 10.20 15.70
N LEU A 91 -7.83 10.11 14.38
CA LEU A 91 -8.52 10.99 13.43
C LEU A 91 -9.89 10.46 13.01
N GLN A 92 -10.29 9.28 13.48
CA GLN A 92 -11.52 8.60 13.06
C GLN A 92 -11.61 8.50 11.53
N VAL A 93 -10.53 8.01 10.90
CA VAL A 93 -10.40 7.80 9.45
C VAL A 93 -10.45 6.31 9.16
N PRO A 94 -11.23 5.85 8.16
CA PRO A 94 -11.15 4.46 7.71
C PRO A 94 -9.73 4.05 7.37
N ILE A 95 -9.35 2.81 7.76
CA ILE A 95 -8.04 2.25 7.48
C ILE A 95 -8.15 0.89 6.81
N ILE A 96 -7.40 0.70 5.73
CA ILE A 96 -7.17 -0.61 5.13
C ILE A 96 -5.78 -1.10 5.59
N ASP A 97 -5.76 -2.18 6.36
CA ASP A 97 -4.52 -2.73 6.92
C ASP A 97 -3.80 -3.60 5.87
N MET A 98 -3.15 -2.93 4.91
CA MET A 98 -2.43 -3.60 3.83
C MET A 98 -1.22 -4.39 4.31
N GLU A 99 -0.60 -4.00 5.44
CA GLU A 99 0.48 -4.76 6.04
C GLU A 99 0.00 -6.15 6.44
N LYS A 100 -1.09 -6.26 7.19
CA LYS A 100 -1.66 -7.56 7.58
C LYS A 100 -2.17 -8.36 6.39
N LYS A 101 -2.86 -7.72 5.44
CA LYS A 101 -3.40 -8.40 4.26
C LYS A 101 -2.29 -8.95 3.37
N SER A 102 -1.30 -8.13 3.01
CA SER A 102 -0.18 -8.56 2.17
C SER A 102 0.71 -9.60 2.87
N ARG A 103 0.94 -9.46 4.19
CA ARG A 103 1.66 -10.44 4.99
C ARG A 103 1.01 -11.82 4.90
N LYS A 104 -0.31 -11.91 5.08
CA LYS A 104 -1.04 -13.17 4.99
C LYS A 104 -0.82 -13.86 3.65
N VAL A 105 -0.92 -13.14 2.54
CA VAL A 105 -0.75 -13.70 1.19
C VAL A 105 0.70 -14.11 0.94
N ILE A 106 1.67 -13.24 1.23
CA ILE A 106 3.08 -13.49 0.93
C ILE A 106 3.64 -14.60 1.84
N GLN A 107 3.21 -14.66 3.11
CA GLN A 107 3.58 -15.75 4.01
C GLN A 107 3.02 -17.10 3.55
N ALA A 108 1.77 -17.14 3.08
CA ALA A 108 1.13 -18.37 2.59
C ALA A 108 1.84 -18.93 1.33
N LEU A 109 2.38 -18.05 0.48
CA LEU A 109 3.17 -18.44 -0.69
C LEU A 109 4.59 -18.89 -0.32
N GLY A 110 5.10 -18.48 0.83
CA GLY A 110 6.47 -18.80 1.24
C GLY A 110 7.55 -18.11 0.41
N PRO A 111 8.84 -18.42 0.69
CA PRO A 111 9.96 -17.71 0.08
C PRO A 111 10.10 -17.93 -1.43
N GLU A 112 9.73 -19.10 -1.96
CA GLU A 112 9.92 -19.37 -3.38
C GLU A 112 8.75 -18.86 -4.25
N GLU A 113 7.53 -19.27 -3.96
CA GLU A 113 6.37 -18.92 -4.79
C GLU A 113 6.06 -17.41 -4.76
N SER A 114 6.32 -16.74 -3.63
CA SER A 114 6.11 -15.30 -3.51
C SER A 114 6.98 -14.46 -4.44
N LYS A 115 8.11 -14.97 -4.96
CA LYS A 115 8.92 -14.30 -6.00
C LYS A 115 8.07 -13.93 -7.21
N SER A 116 7.07 -14.76 -7.54
CA SER A 116 6.15 -14.53 -8.66
C SER A 116 5.31 -13.24 -8.58
N LEU A 117 5.26 -12.60 -7.41
CA LEU A 117 4.57 -11.32 -7.20
C LEU A 117 5.50 -10.11 -7.30
N PHE A 118 6.82 -10.32 -7.28
CA PHE A 118 7.82 -9.26 -7.23
C PHE A 118 8.62 -9.17 -8.54
N VAL A 119 9.47 -8.15 -8.65
CA VAL A 119 10.32 -7.97 -9.85
C VAL A 119 11.52 -8.91 -9.74
N TRP A 120 11.24 -10.18 -9.98
CA TRP A 120 12.21 -11.29 -10.04
C TRP A 120 12.22 -11.89 -11.42
N PHE A 121 13.38 -11.92 -12.08
CA PHE A 121 13.60 -12.60 -13.36
C PHE A 121 15.07 -12.92 -13.57
N GLU A 122 15.31 -13.97 -14.33
CA GLU A 122 16.64 -14.47 -14.65
C GLU A 122 17.38 -13.56 -15.65
N PRO A 123 18.69 -13.71 -15.80
CA PRO A 123 19.47 -13.03 -16.83
C PRO A 123 18.84 -13.18 -18.22
N ASP A 124 19.06 -12.20 -19.08
CA ASP A 124 18.66 -12.15 -20.50
C ASP A 124 17.15 -12.19 -20.80
N VAL A 125 16.29 -12.17 -19.77
CA VAL A 125 14.82 -12.06 -19.97
C VAL A 125 14.41 -10.68 -20.50
N TYR A 126 15.07 -9.63 -20.05
CA TYR A 126 14.82 -8.26 -20.49
C TYR A 126 16.11 -7.55 -20.89
N PRO A 127 16.21 -6.96 -22.12
CA PRO A 127 17.42 -6.29 -22.59
C PRO A 127 17.96 -5.20 -21.66
N ARG A 128 17.06 -4.50 -20.95
CA ARG A 128 17.43 -3.46 -19.98
C ARG A 128 18.11 -4.04 -18.73
N PHE A 129 17.97 -5.34 -18.46
CA PHE A 129 18.48 -6.01 -17.26
C PHE A 129 19.20 -7.31 -17.65
N PRO A 130 20.35 -7.24 -18.34
CA PRO A 130 21.04 -8.43 -18.86
C PRO A 130 21.51 -9.40 -17.76
N LYS A 131 21.67 -8.90 -16.53
CA LYS A 131 22.03 -9.73 -15.35
C LYS A 131 20.81 -10.24 -14.56
N GLY A 132 19.61 -10.09 -15.10
CA GLY A 132 18.37 -10.36 -14.36
C GLY A 132 18.10 -9.33 -13.27
N LYS A 133 17.09 -9.58 -12.44
CA LYS A 133 16.78 -8.76 -11.27
C LYS A 133 16.17 -9.59 -10.16
N LYS A 134 16.56 -9.30 -8.92
CA LYS A 134 16.04 -9.89 -7.68
C LYS A 134 15.63 -8.76 -6.75
N ASP A 135 14.35 -8.35 -6.85
CA ASP A 135 13.82 -7.19 -6.13
C ASP A 135 12.66 -7.64 -5.23
N ASP A 136 12.88 -7.61 -3.93
CA ASP A 136 11.94 -8.04 -2.89
C ASP A 136 11.01 -6.92 -2.40
N THR A 137 11.03 -5.78 -3.09
CA THR A 137 10.26 -4.59 -2.71
C THR A 137 9.24 -4.20 -3.77
N HIS A 138 9.64 -4.20 -5.04
CA HIS A 138 8.77 -3.75 -6.13
C HIS A 138 7.96 -4.90 -6.72
N LEU A 139 6.68 -4.69 -6.85
CA LEU A 139 5.75 -5.65 -7.44
C LEU A 139 5.86 -5.69 -8.97
N ASN A 140 5.70 -6.86 -9.55
CA ASN A 140 5.40 -7.01 -10.97
C ASN A 140 3.89 -6.87 -11.23
N SER A 141 3.45 -7.02 -12.49
CA SER A 141 2.04 -6.87 -12.86
C SER A 141 1.10 -7.84 -12.11
N LYS A 142 1.53 -9.10 -11.89
CA LYS A 142 0.76 -10.10 -11.12
C LYS A 142 0.65 -9.66 -9.65
N GLY A 143 1.76 -9.25 -9.05
CA GLY A 143 1.78 -8.75 -7.67
C GLY A 143 0.94 -7.50 -7.50
N ALA A 144 1.03 -6.54 -8.44
CA ALA A 144 0.23 -5.33 -8.39
C ALA A 144 -1.28 -5.64 -8.42
N LYS A 145 -1.73 -6.57 -9.29
CA LYS A 145 -3.12 -7.02 -9.33
C LYS A 145 -3.55 -7.70 -8.03
N THR A 146 -2.70 -8.57 -7.47
CA THR A 146 -2.96 -9.24 -6.19
C THR A 146 -3.15 -8.22 -5.08
N ILE A 147 -2.24 -7.26 -4.96
CA ILE A 147 -2.30 -6.21 -3.92
C ILE A 147 -3.50 -5.28 -4.13
N ALA A 148 -3.85 -4.94 -5.38
CA ALA A 148 -5.06 -4.18 -5.68
C ALA A 148 -6.33 -4.93 -5.24
N GLY A 149 -6.40 -6.26 -5.46
CA GLY A 149 -7.47 -7.11 -4.94
C GLY A 149 -7.63 -7.01 -3.43
N LEU A 150 -6.51 -7.04 -2.68
CA LEU A 150 -6.55 -6.88 -1.21
C LEU A 150 -7.05 -5.49 -0.77
N ALA A 151 -6.74 -4.44 -1.54
CA ALA A 151 -7.27 -3.11 -1.27
C ALA A 151 -8.79 -3.06 -1.52
N ILE A 152 -9.29 -3.70 -2.59
CA ILE A 152 -10.73 -3.83 -2.88
C ILE A 152 -11.45 -4.61 -1.77
N GLU A 153 -10.85 -5.71 -1.28
CA GLU A 153 -11.38 -6.42 -0.11
C GLU A 153 -11.51 -5.49 1.11
N GLY A 154 -10.49 -4.65 1.35
CA GLY A 154 -10.52 -3.66 2.42
C GLY A 154 -11.65 -2.63 2.25
N VAL A 155 -11.90 -2.17 1.03
CA VAL A 155 -13.03 -1.27 0.71
C VAL A 155 -14.37 -1.95 1.06
N LYS A 156 -14.50 -3.24 0.73
CA LYS A 156 -15.69 -4.05 1.05
C LYS A 156 -15.86 -4.25 2.56
N GLU A 157 -14.80 -4.64 3.25
CA GLU A 157 -14.81 -4.85 4.72
C GLU A 157 -15.21 -3.58 5.49
N LEU A 158 -14.75 -2.42 5.01
CA LEU A 158 -15.11 -1.12 5.56
C LEU A 158 -16.51 -0.64 5.14
N GLN A 159 -17.22 -1.40 4.29
CA GLN A 159 -18.53 -1.05 3.75
C GLN A 159 -18.55 0.35 3.11
N LEU A 160 -17.44 0.77 2.48
CA LEU A 160 -17.37 2.06 1.83
C LEU A 160 -18.31 2.08 0.62
N PRO A 161 -19.13 3.13 0.42
CA PRO A 161 -20.04 3.26 -0.73
C PRO A 161 -19.35 3.05 -2.09
N LEU A 162 -18.05 3.36 -2.17
CA LEU A 162 -17.21 3.11 -3.34
C LEU A 162 -17.27 1.65 -3.84
N TYR A 163 -17.49 0.68 -2.95
CA TYR A 163 -17.55 -0.74 -3.33
C TYR A 163 -18.64 -1.03 -4.37
N PHE A 164 -19.77 -0.35 -4.31
CA PHE A 164 -20.86 -0.54 -5.28
C PHE A 164 -20.44 -0.20 -6.72
N PHE A 165 -19.51 0.75 -6.90
CA PHE A 165 -18.99 1.13 -8.20
C PHE A 165 -17.93 0.15 -8.73
N ILE A 166 -17.25 -0.57 -7.86
CA ILE A 166 -16.24 -1.57 -8.23
C ILE A 166 -16.92 -2.85 -8.71
N SER A 167 -17.93 -3.34 -7.98
CA SER A 167 -18.60 -4.62 -8.27
C SER A 167 -19.48 -4.60 -9.53
N THR A 168 -19.99 -3.44 -9.95
CA THR A 168 -20.81 -3.32 -11.16
C THR A 168 -20.02 -3.46 -12.48
N ASN A 169 -18.71 -3.27 -12.46
CA ASN A 169 -17.86 -3.41 -13.64
C ASN A 169 -17.43 -4.86 -13.92
N GLU A 170 -17.33 -5.72 -12.88
CA GLU A 170 -17.01 -7.14 -13.06
C GLU A 170 -18.15 -7.94 -13.76
N THR A 171 -19.40 -7.51 -13.59
CA THR A 171 -20.55 -8.16 -14.24
C THR A 171 -20.70 -7.82 -15.72
N ASN A 172 -20.05 -6.77 -16.22
CA ASN A 172 -20.13 -6.37 -17.62
C ASN A 172 -19.04 -7.01 -18.52
N GLU A 173 -17.94 -7.51 -17.96
CA GLU A 173 -16.91 -8.22 -18.74
C GLU A 173 -17.23 -9.69 -19.00
N ILE A 174 -18.18 -10.29 -18.24
CA ILE A 174 -18.61 -11.69 -18.43
C ILE A 174 -19.68 -11.82 -19.52
N LYS A 175 -20.22 -10.72 -20.08
CA LYS A 175 -21.29 -10.71 -21.09
C LYS A 175 -20.84 -10.21 -22.47
N LYS A 176 -19.56 -10.21 -22.75
CA LYS A 176 -18.98 -10.04 -24.09
C LYS A 176 -18.11 -11.24 -24.38
#